data_c9f5ac9fe2f916837e66ec8df94c3212
#
_entry.id   c9f5ac9fe2f916837e66ec8df94c3212
#
_cell.length_a   1.000
_cell.length_b   1.000
_cell.length_c   1.000
_cell.angle_alpha   90.00
_cell.angle_beta   90.00
_cell.angle_gamma   90.00
#
_symmetry.space_group_name_H-M   'P 1'
#
loop_
_entity.id
_entity.type
_entity.pdbx_description
1 polymer ?
#
loop_
_entity_poly.entity_id
_entity_poly.type
_entity_poly.pdbx_seq_one_letter_code
_entity_poly.pdbx_strand_id
1 'polypeptide(L)'
;MRKLLSVAASVLSALFLFSPVVLGEPPTFTVGTASAAQGRRATGFIEVPPGVDAGLRIPVLLLHGAWPGPALAVVAGAHGTEYASILAVERLADRVDPTELSGTLILIPLVNVPSFEQKVPHVNPIDGKSMNRFYPGRPDGTQTERAAFAMTKNVVDQCDHLIDLHGGDLDESLRPYAYWTKTGNAAQDSVSREMALAFGLDHIIAVTDRPKDPNASRYLDNTASSRGKASIAAEAGHAGRTDAEDVEALVRGCLSVMRLLKMLPGAPNPIEHPVWIENVRSVASEQSGIFYPLVVRGQYVEQGMKIGTVTDFFGKTIFEARAPASGIVLYICAVPSMKKGDTIANIGVVARASP
;
A
#
# COMPACT_ATOMS: atom_id res chain seq x y z
N MET A 1 89.85 -32.11 -36.02
CA MET A 1 88.55 -32.02 -36.72
C MET A 1 87.44 -32.12 -35.63
N ARG A 2 86.84 -31.00 -35.21
CA ARG A 2 85.70 -30.99 -34.28
C ARG A 2 84.53 -30.45 -35.06
N LYS A 3 83.46 -31.24 -35.17
CA LYS A 3 82.17 -30.84 -35.73
C LYS A 3 81.34 -30.06 -34.69
N LEU A 4 80.99 -28.85 -35.02
CA LEU A 4 79.99 -28.05 -34.27
C LEU A 4 78.56 -28.49 -34.71
N LEU A 5 77.76 -28.91 -33.75
CA LEU A 5 76.33 -29.11 -33.96
C LEU A 5 75.64 -27.82 -33.50
N SER A 6 74.94 -27.14 -34.38
CA SER A 6 74.07 -26.02 -34.09
C SER A 6 72.65 -26.54 -33.73
N VAL A 7 72.19 -26.21 -32.56
CA VAL A 7 70.82 -26.48 -32.11
C VAL A 7 70.00 -25.23 -32.40
N ALA A 8 69.06 -25.33 -33.33
CA ALA A 8 68.05 -24.26 -33.53
C ALA A 8 66.90 -24.42 -32.53
N ALA A 9 66.73 -23.45 -31.64
CA ALA A 9 65.58 -23.38 -30.73
C ALA A 9 64.40 -22.66 -31.42
N SER A 10 63.37 -23.43 -31.75
CA SER A 10 62.08 -22.87 -32.22
C SER A 10 61.26 -22.35 -31.07
N VAL A 11 61.07 -21.02 -30.98
CA VAL A 11 60.14 -20.38 -30.04
C VAL A 11 58.77 -20.42 -30.67
N LEU A 12 57.86 -21.22 -30.08
CA LEU A 12 56.46 -21.26 -30.44
C LEU A 12 55.73 -20.19 -29.68
N SER A 13 55.38 -19.04 -30.30
CA SER A 13 54.55 -17.99 -29.74
C SER A 13 53.08 -18.41 -29.80
N ALA A 14 52.52 -18.79 -28.67
CA ALA A 14 51.07 -19.02 -28.56
C ALA A 14 50.33 -17.69 -28.52
N LEU A 15 49.64 -17.33 -29.60
CA LEU A 15 48.67 -16.22 -29.61
C LEU A 15 47.42 -16.66 -28.85
N PHE A 16 47.23 -16.11 -27.64
CA PHE A 16 45.96 -16.17 -26.95
C PHE A 16 44.97 -15.21 -27.62
N LEU A 17 44.05 -15.72 -28.41
CA LEU A 17 42.89 -14.99 -28.92
C LEU A 17 41.91 -14.76 -27.74
N PHE A 18 41.91 -13.57 -27.13
CA PHE A 18 40.85 -13.13 -26.26
C PHE A 18 39.61 -12.87 -27.11
N SER A 19 38.65 -13.80 -27.12
CA SER A 19 37.30 -13.50 -27.62
C SER A 19 36.66 -12.46 -26.65
N PRO A 20 36.13 -11.33 -27.16
CA PRO A 20 35.41 -10.41 -26.34
C PRO A 20 34.18 -11.15 -25.76
N VAL A 21 34.07 -11.20 -24.43
CA VAL A 21 32.83 -11.62 -23.76
C VAL A 21 31.83 -10.53 -24.10
N VAL A 22 30.88 -10.84 -24.96
CA VAL A 22 29.69 -9.99 -25.16
C VAL A 22 28.90 -10.09 -23.88
N LEU A 23 29.06 -9.10 -22.98
CA LEU A 23 28.22 -8.92 -21.85
C LEU A 23 26.82 -8.65 -22.41
N GLY A 24 25.90 -9.59 -22.25
CA GLY A 24 24.49 -9.37 -22.59
C GLY A 24 23.97 -8.14 -21.82
N GLU A 25 23.01 -7.45 -22.42
CA GLU A 25 22.36 -6.33 -21.69
C GLU A 25 21.88 -6.81 -20.32
N PRO A 26 22.08 -5.98 -19.27
CA PRO A 26 21.62 -6.34 -17.93
C PRO A 26 20.10 -6.57 -17.94
N PRO A 27 19.60 -7.56 -17.16
CA PRO A 27 18.17 -7.83 -17.10
C PRO A 27 17.41 -6.57 -16.73
N THR A 28 16.27 -6.35 -17.38
CA THR A 28 15.40 -5.20 -17.15
C THR A 28 14.09 -5.66 -16.52
N PHE A 29 13.53 -4.84 -15.63
CA PHE A 29 12.17 -5.00 -15.11
C PHE A 29 11.30 -3.87 -15.65
N THR A 30 10.05 -4.18 -16.05
CA THR A 30 9.17 -3.18 -16.68
C THR A 30 7.78 -3.18 -16.06
N VAL A 31 7.30 -1.99 -15.71
CA VAL A 31 5.93 -1.75 -15.24
C VAL A 31 5.35 -0.57 -16.03
N GLY A 32 4.31 -0.81 -16.82
CA GLY A 32 3.81 0.19 -17.76
C GLY A 32 4.90 0.67 -18.72
N THR A 33 5.18 1.98 -18.73
CA THR A 33 6.26 2.58 -19.54
C THR A 33 7.58 2.73 -18.78
N ALA A 34 7.60 2.45 -17.45
CA ALA A 34 8.83 2.47 -16.66
C ALA A 34 9.62 1.17 -16.90
N SER A 35 10.86 1.28 -17.36
CA SER A 35 11.77 0.15 -17.57
C SER A 35 13.12 0.45 -16.91
N ALA A 36 13.50 -0.34 -15.91
CA ALA A 36 14.73 -0.18 -15.15
C ALA A 36 15.68 -1.35 -15.39
N ALA A 37 16.92 -1.07 -15.80
CA ALA A 37 17.99 -2.05 -15.80
C ALA A 37 18.42 -2.38 -14.37
N GLN A 38 19.07 -3.53 -14.18
CA GLN A 38 19.57 -3.96 -12.88
C GLN A 38 20.46 -2.91 -12.22
N GLY A 39 20.23 -2.64 -10.93
CA GLY A 39 20.90 -1.59 -10.13
C GLY A 39 20.49 -0.17 -10.51
N ARG A 40 19.36 0.03 -11.19
CA ARG A 40 18.88 1.33 -11.66
C ARG A 40 17.45 1.63 -11.22
N ARG A 41 17.11 2.92 -11.31
CA ARG A 41 15.72 3.39 -11.16
C ARG A 41 15.20 3.94 -12.49
N ALA A 42 13.90 3.86 -12.68
CA ALA A 42 13.18 4.46 -13.80
C ALA A 42 11.85 5.03 -13.32
N THR A 43 11.32 5.99 -14.07
CA THR A 43 9.97 6.51 -13.89
C THR A 43 9.18 6.34 -15.18
N GLY A 44 7.87 6.25 -15.06
CA GLY A 44 6.97 6.10 -16.21
C GLY A 44 5.52 6.12 -15.75
N PHE A 45 4.66 5.54 -16.55
CA PHE A 45 3.22 5.51 -16.27
C PHE A 45 2.61 4.17 -16.64
N ILE A 46 1.60 3.75 -15.90
CA ILE A 46 0.64 2.76 -16.37
C ILE A 46 -0.43 3.54 -17.13
N GLU A 47 -0.52 3.28 -18.42
CA GLU A 47 -1.50 3.93 -19.31
C GLU A 47 -2.86 3.22 -19.18
N VAL A 48 -3.88 3.97 -18.81
CA VAL A 48 -5.27 3.52 -18.84
C VAL A 48 -5.94 4.22 -20.03
N PRO A 49 -6.16 3.52 -21.14
CA PRO A 49 -6.69 4.13 -22.35
C PRO A 49 -8.11 4.67 -22.12
N PRO A 50 -8.55 5.67 -22.89
CA PRO A 50 -9.94 6.13 -22.87
C PRO A 50 -10.89 4.99 -23.26
N GLY A 51 -12.11 5.02 -22.76
CA GLY A 51 -13.17 4.07 -23.02
C GLY A 51 -14.54 4.77 -23.02
N VAL A 52 -15.43 4.36 -22.10
CA VAL A 52 -16.72 5.04 -21.91
C VAL A 52 -16.56 6.46 -21.33
N ASP A 53 -15.39 6.75 -20.77
CA ASP A 53 -14.97 8.05 -20.24
C ASP A 53 -13.46 8.27 -20.51
N ALA A 54 -12.88 9.36 -19.98
CA ALA A 54 -11.50 9.75 -20.23
C ALA A 54 -10.49 8.68 -19.79
N GLY A 55 -9.34 8.64 -20.45
CA GLY A 55 -8.16 7.84 -20.02
C GLY A 55 -7.52 8.41 -18.76
N LEU A 56 -6.55 7.66 -18.21
CA LEU A 56 -5.79 8.02 -17.02
C LEU A 56 -4.33 7.56 -17.17
N ARG A 57 -3.40 8.30 -16.58
CA ARG A 57 -1.99 7.92 -16.46
C ARG A 57 -1.63 7.79 -14.99
N ILE A 58 -1.27 6.59 -14.54
CA ILE A 58 -0.91 6.29 -13.16
C ILE A 58 0.62 6.35 -13.06
N PRO A 59 1.22 7.24 -12.23
CA PRO A 59 2.66 7.36 -12.10
C PRO A 59 3.29 6.12 -11.46
N VAL A 60 4.46 5.74 -11.98
CA VAL A 60 5.27 4.61 -11.52
C VAL A 60 6.68 5.09 -11.24
N LEU A 61 7.22 4.76 -10.07
CA LEU A 61 8.64 4.78 -9.78
C LEU A 61 9.10 3.32 -9.60
N LEU A 62 10.10 2.92 -10.36
CA LEU A 62 10.60 1.56 -10.38
C LEU A 62 12.07 1.54 -9.97
N LEU A 63 12.42 0.76 -8.95
CA LEU A 63 13.79 0.50 -8.54
C LEU A 63 14.08 -0.99 -8.75
N HIS A 64 14.90 -1.31 -9.74
CA HIS A 64 15.35 -2.67 -9.98
C HIS A 64 16.72 -2.88 -9.35
N GLY A 65 16.77 -3.71 -8.30
CA GLY A 65 17.93 -3.89 -7.46
C GLY A 65 19.11 -4.55 -8.17
N ALA A 66 20.31 -4.30 -7.66
CA ALA A 66 21.53 -4.91 -8.15
C ALA A 66 21.62 -6.41 -7.82
N TRP A 67 20.85 -6.90 -6.86
CA TRP A 67 20.90 -8.26 -6.38
C TRP A 67 19.56 -8.98 -6.59
N PRO A 68 19.58 -10.31 -6.81
CA PRO A 68 18.35 -11.10 -6.87
C PRO A 68 17.53 -11.00 -5.58
N GLY A 69 16.21 -10.99 -5.71
CA GLY A 69 15.27 -10.91 -4.59
C GLY A 69 13.82 -10.82 -5.05
N PRO A 70 12.87 -10.69 -4.13
CA PRO A 70 11.45 -10.60 -4.46
C PRO A 70 11.08 -9.23 -5.07
N ALA A 71 9.93 -9.18 -5.74
CA ALA A 71 9.28 -7.95 -6.17
C ALA A 71 8.26 -7.51 -5.11
N LEU A 72 8.47 -6.35 -4.51
CA LEU A 72 7.54 -5.71 -3.57
C LEU A 72 6.86 -4.53 -4.26
N ALA A 73 5.53 -4.53 -4.26
CA ALA A 73 4.74 -3.37 -4.64
C ALA A 73 4.33 -2.57 -3.40
N VAL A 74 4.52 -1.25 -3.43
CA VAL A 74 4.00 -0.31 -2.44
C VAL A 74 3.14 0.70 -3.19
N VAL A 75 1.85 0.72 -2.86
CA VAL A 75 0.84 1.47 -3.60
C VAL A 75 0.13 2.43 -2.65
N ALA A 76 -0.09 3.66 -3.09
CA ALA A 76 -0.87 4.67 -2.37
C ALA A 76 -1.82 5.43 -3.30
N GLY A 77 -2.63 6.30 -2.72
CA GLY A 77 -3.50 7.20 -3.47
C GLY A 77 -4.64 6.53 -4.22
N ALA A 78 -5.14 5.38 -3.72
CA ALA A 78 -6.43 4.83 -4.11
C ALA A 78 -7.55 5.84 -3.85
N HIS A 79 -7.42 6.59 -2.75
CA HIS A 79 -8.12 7.85 -2.48
C HIS A 79 -7.09 8.99 -2.61
N GLY A 80 -7.32 9.90 -3.55
CA GLY A 80 -6.30 10.88 -3.94
C GLY A 80 -6.07 12.00 -2.93
N THR A 81 -6.86 12.06 -1.87
CA THR A 81 -6.77 13.05 -0.78
C THR A 81 -6.20 12.49 0.53
N GLU A 82 -5.76 11.24 0.52
CA GLU A 82 -4.98 10.62 1.62
C GLU A 82 -3.49 10.98 1.48
N TYR A 83 -3.17 12.26 1.64
CA TYR A 83 -1.86 12.81 1.25
C TYR A 83 -0.68 12.21 2.02
N ALA A 84 -0.87 11.78 3.27
CA ALA A 84 0.22 11.19 4.07
C ALA A 84 0.79 9.93 3.40
N SER A 85 -0.06 9.04 2.89
CA SER A 85 0.32 7.82 2.19
C SER A 85 1.02 8.10 0.85
N ILE A 86 0.53 9.09 0.11
CA ILE A 86 1.10 9.54 -1.17
C ILE A 86 2.54 10.04 -0.97
N LEU A 87 2.74 10.94 0.00
CA LEU A 87 4.07 11.48 0.33
C LEU A 87 5.00 10.42 0.92
N ALA A 88 4.45 9.42 1.62
CA ALA A 88 5.27 8.32 2.14
C ALA A 88 5.90 7.50 1.01
N VAL A 89 5.16 7.19 -0.06
CA VAL A 89 5.70 6.49 -1.24
C VAL A 89 6.76 7.31 -1.96
N GLU A 90 6.53 8.63 -2.11
CA GLU A 90 7.52 9.54 -2.71
C GLU A 90 8.82 9.55 -1.89
N ARG A 91 8.72 9.75 -0.56
CA ARG A 91 9.89 9.75 0.34
C ARG A 91 10.60 8.39 0.40
N LEU A 92 9.85 7.29 0.32
CA LEU A 92 10.43 5.95 0.29
C LEU A 92 11.37 5.76 -0.91
N ALA A 93 11.03 6.31 -2.07
CA ALA A 93 11.85 6.24 -3.28
C ALA A 93 13.25 6.85 -3.07
N ASP A 94 13.36 7.90 -2.26
CA ASP A 94 14.63 8.57 -1.97
C ASP A 94 15.44 7.89 -0.86
N ARG A 95 14.81 6.99 -0.08
CA ARG A 95 15.48 6.23 1.00
C ARG A 95 16.07 4.91 0.53
N VAL A 96 15.86 4.51 -0.73
CA VAL A 96 16.31 3.23 -1.25
C VAL A 96 17.29 3.45 -2.39
N ASP A 97 18.52 2.93 -2.23
CA ASP A 97 19.52 2.88 -3.28
C ASP A 97 19.36 1.55 -4.07
N PRO A 98 19.06 1.60 -5.37
CA PRO A 98 18.94 0.39 -6.17
C PRO A 98 20.24 -0.43 -6.26
N THR A 99 21.40 0.17 -5.99
CA THR A 99 22.68 -0.57 -5.96
C THR A 99 22.85 -1.44 -4.71
N GLU A 100 22.12 -1.16 -3.64
CA GLU A 100 22.07 -1.93 -2.39
C GLU A 100 20.81 -2.81 -2.28
N LEU A 101 19.87 -2.66 -3.21
CA LEU A 101 18.58 -3.35 -3.20
C LEU A 101 18.71 -4.78 -3.73
N SER A 102 18.08 -5.73 -3.04
CA SER A 102 17.81 -7.09 -3.56
C SER A 102 16.36 -7.18 -4.03
N GLY A 103 16.17 -7.63 -5.28
CA GLY A 103 14.86 -7.72 -5.91
C GLY A 103 14.39 -6.41 -6.55
N THR A 104 13.09 -6.21 -6.62
CA THR A 104 12.47 -5.05 -7.29
C THR A 104 11.48 -4.33 -6.38
N LEU A 105 11.57 -3.02 -6.32
CA LEU A 105 10.60 -2.18 -5.63
C LEU A 105 9.75 -1.43 -6.67
N ILE A 106 8.44 -1.73 -6.68
CA ILE A 106 7.44 -1.08 -7.54
C ILE A 106 6.68 -0.08 -6.66
N LEU A 107 6.83 1.20 -6.95
CA LEU A 107 6.21 2.29 -6.20
C LEU A 107 5.14 2.97 -7.05
N ILE A 108 3.92 2.99 -6.54
CA ILE A 108 2.79 3.71 -7.13
C ILE A 108 2.33 4.77 -6.12
N PRO A 109 2.80 6.02 -6.25
CA PRO A 109 2.46 7.05 -5.27
C PRO A 109 1.00 7.49 -5.34
N LEU A 110 0.38 7.40 -6.51
CA LEU A 110 -0.96 7.96 -6.73
C LEU A 110 -1.72 7.19 -7.81
N VAL A 111 -2.71 6.38 -7.41
CA VAL A 111 -3.56 5.65 -8.37
C VAL A 111 -4.68 6.53 -8.91
N ASN A 112 -5.38 7.25 -8.03
CA ASN A 112 -6.56 8.07 -8.36
C ASN A 112 -6.16 9.54 -8.58
N VAL A 113 -5.46 9.79 -9.69
CA VAL A 113 -5.01 11.14 -10.07
C VAL A 113 -6.14 12.16 -10.11
N PRO A 114 -7.34 11.88 -10.69
CA PRO A 114 -8.44 12.86 -10.71
C PRO A 114 -8.93 13.25 -9.32
N SER A 115 -8.98 12.33 -8.36
CA SER A 115 -9.33 12.62 -6.96
C SER A 115 -8.33 13.60 -6.34
N PHE A 116 -7.02 13.38 -6.56
CA PHE A 116 -5.96 14.24 -6.07
C PHE A 116 -6.05 15.66 -6.67
N GLU A 117 -6.14 15.77 -7.99
CA GLU A 117 -6.17 17.06 -8.70
C GLU A 117 -7.40 17.89 -8.33
N GLN A 118 -8.56 17.25 -8.19
CA GLN A 118 -9.82 17.92 -7.89
C GLN A 118 -10.12 18.00 -6.38
N LYS A 119 -9.27 17.38 -5.53
CA LYS A 119 -9.44 17.31 -4.07
C LYS A 119 -10.80 16.71 -3.66
N VAL A 120 -11.19 15.63 -4.35
CA VAL A 120 -12.44 14.91 -4.07
C VAL A 120 -12.13 13.69 -3.22
N PRO A 121 -12.65 13.61 -1.98
CA PRO A 121 -12.39 12.49 -1.09
C PRO A 121 -13.09 11.20 -1.57
N HIS A 122 -12.54 10.05 -1.16
CA HIS A 122 -13.09 8.70 -1.28
C HIS A 122 -13.34 8.16 -2.68
N VAL A 123 -13.62 9.00 -3.67
CA VAL A 123 -14.06 8.55 -5.01
C VAL A 123 -13.27 9.21 -6.13
N ASN A 124 -13.28 8.57 -7.28
CA ASN A 124 -12.86 9.19 -8.53
C ASN A 124 -14.00 10.13 -9.02
N PRO A 125 -13.75 11.45 -9.18
CA PRO A 125 -14.79 12.39 -9.60
C PRO A 125 -15.29 12.18 -11.04
N ILE A 126 -14.56 11.40 -11.86
CA ILE A 126 -14.96 11.13 -13.25
C ILE A 126 -16.17 10.17 -13.32
N ASP A 127 -16.21 9.17 -12.44
CA ASP A 127 -17.25 8.13 -12.46
C ASP A 127 -17.95 7.91 -11.11
N GLY A 128 -17.56 8.67 -10.06
CA GLY A 128 -18.15 8.60 -8.72
C GLY A 128 -17.83 7.31 -7.95
N LYS A 129 -16.86 6.51 -8.40
CA LYS A 129 -16.54 5.19 -7.82
C LYS A 129 -15.32 5.27 -6.90
N SER A 130 -15.38 4.52 -5.77
CA SER A 130 -14.21 4.33 -4.92
C SER A 130 -13.32 3.22 -5.50
N MET A 131 -12.02 3.51 -5.69
CA MET A 131 -11.06 2.57 -6.25
C MET A 131 -11.07 1.24 -5.50
N ASN A 132 -11.02 1.26 -4.20
CA ASN A 132 -11.02 0.08 -3.32
C ASN A 132 -12.42 -0.56 -3.15
N ARG A 133 -13.21 -0.61 -4.23
CA ARG A 133 -14.46 -1.39 -4.31
C ARG A 133 -14.60 -2.11 -5.63
N PHE A 134 -13.70 -1.82 -6.59
CA PHE A 134 -13.82 -2.27 -7.97
C PHE A 134 -12.67 -3.15 -8.46
N TYR A 135 -11.70 -3.53 -7.60
CA TYR A 135 -10.70 -4.53 -7.96
C TYR A 135 -11.35 -5.92 -8.16
N PRO A 136 -10.85 -6.74 -9.08
CA PRO A 136 -9.65 -6.57 -9.91
C PRO A 136 -9.85 -5.68 -11.15
N GLY A 137 -11.00 -5.06 -11.31
CA GLY A 137 -11.32 -4.17 -12.42
C GLY A 137 -11.81 -4.88 -13.67
N ARG A 138 -12.12 -4.09 -14.70
CA ARG A 138 -12.55 -4.56 -16.04
C ARG A 138 -11.98 -3.66 -17.12
N PRO A 139 -11.47 -4.22 -18.24
CA PRO A 139 -10.85 -3.42 -19.30
C PRO A 139 -11.85 -2.57 -20.10
N ASP A 140 -13.13 -2.92 -20.07
CA ASP A 140 -14.23 -2.27 -20.79
C ASP A 140 -15.13 -1.41 -19.90
N GLY A 141 -14.73 -1.23 -18.61
CA GLY A 141 -15.50 -0.48 -17.63
C GLY A 141 -15.25 1.03 -17.65
N THR A 142 -15.75 1.70 -16.60
CA THR A 142 -15.46 3.12 -16.34
C THR A 142 -14.01 3.34 -15.97
N GLN A 143 -13.58 4.60 -15.82
CA GLN A 143 -12.17 4.93 -15.54
C GLN A 143 -11.63 4.20 -14.31
N THR A 144 -12.38 4.19 -13.20
CA THR A 144 -12.01 3.45 -11.99
C THR A 144 -11.86 1.95 -12.24
N GLU A 145 -12.77 1.33 -12.97
CA GLU A 145 -12.72 -0.11 -13.27
C GLU A 145 -11.57 -0.45 -14.20
N ARG A 146 -11.27 0.40 -15.20
CA ARG A 146 -10.12 0.22 -16.09
C ARG A 146 -8.80 0.46 -15.36
N ALA A 147 -8.74 1.45 -14.46
CA ALA A 147 -7.58 1.71 -13.62
C ALA A 147 -7.30 0.52 -12.68
N ALA A 148 -8.32 -0.01 -12.00
CA ALA A 148 -8.21 -1.20 -11.18
C ALA A 148 -7.72 -2.42 -11.98
N PHE A 149 -8.21 -2.61 -13.22
CA PHE A 149 -7.73 -3.66 -14.12
C PHE A 149 -6.26 -3.46 -14.51
N ALA A 150 -5.87 -2.24 -14.87
CA ALA A 150 -4.50 -1.91 -15.23
C ALA A 150 -3.53 -2.11 -14.04
N MET A 151 -3.92 -1.72 -12.83
CA MET A 151 -3.17 -1.98 -11.59
C MET A 151 -3.04 -3.47 -11.32
N THR A 152 -4.11 -4.24 -11.49
CA THR A 152 -4.06 -5.69 -11.33
C THR A 152 -3.05 -6.32 -12.27
N LYS A 153 -3.06 -5.94 -13.57
CA LYS A 153 -2.18 -6.52 -14.59
C LYS A 153 -0.73 -6.07 -14.49
N ASN A 154 -0.51 -4.79 -14.24
CA ASN A 154 0.85 -4.22 -14.27
C ASN A 154 1.57 -4.27 -12.93
N VAL A 155 0.83 -4.36 -11.81
CA VAL A 155 1.42 -4.32 -10.45
C VAL A 155 1.16 -5.62 -9.71
N VAL A 156 -0.12 -5.98 -9.48
CA VAL A 156 -0.44 -7.17 -8.68
C VAL A 156 0.06 -8.45 -9.33
N ASP A 157 -0.12 -8.64 -10.64
CA ASP A 157 0.33 -9.86 -11.33
C ASP A 157 1.87 -9.98 -11.35
N GLN A 158 2.62 -8.87 -11.24
CA GLN A 158 4.08 -8.83 -11.32
C GLN A 158 4.81 -8.82 -9.96
N CYS A 159 4.15 -8.48 -8.86
CA CYS A 159 4.80 -8.49 -7.54
C CYS A 159 4.70 -9.86 -6.85
N ASP A 160 5.58 -10.13 -5.90
CA ASP A 160 5.51 -11.26 -4.98
C ASP A 160 4.78 -10.88 -3.68
N HIS A 161 4.96 -9.64 -3.24
CA HIS A 161 4.37 -9.07 -2.03
C HIS A 161 3.79 -7.69 -2.33
N LEU A 162 2.79 -7.28 -1.53
CA LEU A 162 2.14 -5.98 -1.71
C LEU A 162 1.85 -5.29 -0.36
N ILE A 163 2.10 -3.98 -0.33
CA ILE A 163 1.66 -3.07 0.73
C ILE A 163 0.73 -2.03 0.09
N ASP A 164 -0.51 -1.96 0.59
CA ASP A 164 -1.53 -0.97 0.21
C ASP A 164 -1.54 0.12 1.28
N LEU A 165 -1.06 1.32 0.95
CA LEU A 165 -0.95 2.44 1.88
C LEU A 165 -2.16 3.37 1.74
N HIS A 166 -2.75 3.63 2.87
CA HIS A 166 -3.87 4.54 3.04
C HIS A 166 -3.58 5.59 4.12
N GLY A 167 -4.50 6.53 4.31
CA GLY A 167 -4.39 7.55 5.33
C GLY A 167 -5.72 8.21 5.63
N GLY A 168 -5.73 9.20 6.55
CA GLY A 168 -6.92 9.99 6.83
C GLY A 168 -7.28 10.88 5.66
N ASP A 169 -8.39 10.60 5.00
CA ASP A 169 -8.98 11.45 3.97
C ASP A 169 -9.44 12.81 4.58
N LEU A 170 -9.94 13.73 3.77
CA LEU A 170 -10.27 15.10 4.19
C LEU A 170 -11.20 15.17 5.41
N ASP A 171 -12.03 14.18 5.60
CA ASP A 171 -13.01 14.08 6.68
C ASP A 171 -12.71 12.96 7.70
N GLU A 172 -11.53 12.32 7.63
CA GLU A 172 -11.18 11.17 8.45
C GLU A 172 -10.07 11.47 9.46
N SER A 173 -10.30 11.16 10.72
CA SER A 173 -9.28 11.16 11.77
C SER A 173 -9.00 9.72 12.18
N LEU A 174 -7.84 9.18 11.72
CA LEU A 174 -7.48 7.78 11.92
C LEU A 174 -6.44 7.63 13.03
N ARG A 175 -6.66 6.66 13.93
CA ARG A 175 -5.57 6.03 14.68
C ARG A 175 -4.74 5.20 13.70
N PRO A 176 -3.41 5.31 13.64
CA PRO A 176 -2.61 4.45 12.77
C PRO A 176 -2.80 2.96 13.09
N TYR A 177 -3.06 2.13 12.07
CA TYR A 177 -3.23 0.68 12.19
C TYR A 177 -2.91 -0.03 10.87
N ALA A 178 -2.74 -1.36 10.94
CA ALA A 178 -2.56 -2.21 9.78
C ALA A 178 -3.67 -3.25 9.65
N TYR A 179 -3.92 -3.74 8.44
CA TYR A 179 -4.77 -4.89 8.17
C TYR A 179 -3.91 -6.11 7.83
N TRP A 180 -4.30 -7.24 8.38
CA TRP A 180 -3.79 -8.55 8.04
C TRP A 180 -4.93 -9.47 7.63
N THR A 181 -4.95 -9.92 6.37
CA THR A 181 -5.98 -10.79 5.84
C THR A 181 -5.56 -12.26 6.02
N LYS A 182 -6.39 -13.04 6.73
CA LYS A 182 -6.26 -14.49 6.87
C LYS A 182 -6.94 -15.18 5.69
N THR A 183 -6.16 -15.71 4.78
CA THR A 183 -6.66 -16.39 3.57
C THR A 183 -7.04 -17.85 3.83
N GLY A 184 -6.45 -18.46 4.86
CA GLY A 184 -6.50 -19.89 5.16
C GLY A 184 -5.35 -20.68 4.55
N ASN A 185 -4.45 -20.04 3.77
CA ASN A 185 -3.17 -20.60 3.36
C ASN A 185 -2.12 -20.27 4.42
N ALA A 186 -1.74 -21.27 5.23
CA ALA A 186 -0.87 -21.05 6.38
C ALA A 186 0.48 -20.42 6.04
N ALA A 187 1.10 -20.78 4.91
CA ALA A 187 2.38 -20.21 4.49
C ALA A 187 2.24 -18.74 4.12
N GLN A 188 1.22 -18.38 3.33
CA GLN A 188 0.92 -17.01 2.96
C GLN A 188 0.52 -16.16 4.17
N ASP A 189 -0.34 -16.70 5.03
CA ASP A 189 -0.85 -16.03 6.23
C ASP A 189 0.30 -15.74 7.22
N SER A 190 1.29 -16.64 7.34
CA SER A 190 2.49 -16.42 8.15
C SER A 190 3.29 -15.23 7.63
N VAL A 191 3.60 -15.20 6.34
CA VAL A 191 4.37 -14.09 5.75
C VAL A 191 3.65 -12.76 5.87
N SER A 192 2.36 -12.69 5.55
CA SER A 192 1.59 -11.45 5.66
C SER A 192 1.42 -10.99 7.12
N ARG A 193 1.32 -11.93 8.09
CA ARG A 193 1.34 -11.60 9.52
C ARG A 193 2.68 -11.00 9.96
N GLU A 194 3.78 -11.61 9.54
CA GLU A 194 5.12 -11.07 9.81
C GLU A 194 5.33 -9.71 9.17
N MET A 195 4.82 -9.49 7.96
CA MET A 195 4.82 -8.17 7.32
C MET A 195 4.04 -7.14 8.15
N ALA A 196 2.84 -7.47 8.64
CA ALA A 196 2.04 -6.56 9.48
C ALA A 196 2.76 -6.22 10.80
N LEU A 197 3.39 -7.19 11.45
CA LEU A 197 4.20 -6.97 12.67
C LEU A 197 5.43 -6.11 12.37
N ALA A 198 6.15 -6.43 11.28
CA ALA A 198 7.36 -5.68 10.88
C ALA A 198 7.03 -4.26 10.44
N PHE A 199 5.83 -3.99 9.92
CA PHE A 199 5.40 -2.65 9.54
C PHE A 199 5.42 -1.69 10.74
N GLY A 200 5.19 -2.18 11.95
CA GLY A 200 5.45 -1.45 13.18
C GLY A 200 4.32 -0.54 13.66
N LEU A 201 3.11 -0.65 13.11
CA LEU A 201 1.91 -0.03 13.70
C LEU A 201 1.36 -0.95 14.79
N ASP A 202 1.10 -0.37 15.96
CA ASP A 202 0.77 -1.12 17.18
C ASP A 202 -0.64 -1.74 17.20
N HIS A 203 -1.55 -1.29 16.31
CA HIS A 203 -2.88 -1.86 16.15
C HIS A 203 -2.97 -2.62 14.84
N ILE A 204 -3.42 -3.88 14.90
CA ILE A 204 -3.55 -4.74 13.72
C ILE A 204 -4.94 -5.34 13.68
N ILE A 205 -5.66 -5.08 12.59
CA ILE A 205 -6.99 -5.65 12.33
C ILE A 205 -6.79 -6.98 11.61
N ALA A 206 -7.21 -8.08 12.26
CA ALA A 206 -7.21 -9.41 11.64
C ALA A 206 -8.51 -9.60 10.86
N VAL A 207 -8.40 -9.69 9.53
CA VAL A 207 -9.54 -9.81 8.61
C VAL A 207 -9.70 -11.25 8.15
N THR A 208 -10.91 -11.80 8.25
CA THR A 208 -11.22 -13.20 7.91
C THR A 208 -12.31 -13.35 6.86
N ASP A 209 -12.98 -12.27 6.50
CA ASP A 209 -14.18 -12.23 5.65
C ASP A 209 -13.95 -11.70 4.24
N ARG A 210 -12.68 -11.56 3.82
CA ARG A 210 -12.34 -11.12 2.47
C ARG A 210 -12.72 -12.18 1.43
N PRO A 211 -13.19 -11.77 0.24
CA PRO A 211 -13.45 -12.70 -0.87
C PRO A 211 -12.19 -13.50 -1.21
N LYS A 212 -12.36 -14.82 -1.38
CA LYS A 212 -11.26 -15.72 -1.79
C LYS A 212 -11.17 -15.87 -3.30
N ASP A 213 -12.25 -15.56 -4.04
CA ASP A 213 -12.25 -15.54 -5.50
C ASP A 213 -11.45 -14.34 -5.99
N PRO A 214 -10.36 -14.54 -6.76
CA PRO A 214 -9.58 -13.46 -7.35
C PRO A 214 -10.38 -12.49 -8.22
N ASN A 215 -11.50 -12.92 -8.78
CA ASN A 215 -12.38 -12.09 -9.62
C ASN A 215 -13.41 -11.28 -8.82
N ALA A 216 -13.50 -11.49 -7.51
CA ALA A 216 -14.44 -10.81 -6.62
C ALA A 216 -13.74 -10.05 -5.47
N SER A 217 -12.47 -9.72 -5.63
CA SER A 217 -11.60 -9.25 -4.55
C SER A 217 -11.99 -7.90 -3.94
N ARG A 218 -12.41 -6.92 -4.71
CA ARG A 218 -12.83 -5.54 -4.34
C ARG A 218 -11.72 -4.58 -3.90
N TYR A 219 -10.75 -5.01 -3.07
CA TYR A 219 -9.67 -4.20 -2.50
C TYR A 219 -8.34 -4.60 -3.13
N LEU A 220 -7.37 -3.69 -3.14
CA LEU A 220 -6.07 -3.97 -3.76
C LEU A 220 -5.29 -5.05 -2.98
N ASP A 221 -5.18 -4.92 -1.64
CA ASP A 221 -4.55 -5.90 -0.77
C ASP A 221 -5.20 -7.29 -0.91
N ASN A 222 -6.55 -7.32 -0.99
CA ASN A 222 -7.29 -8.55 -1.20
C ASN A 222 -7.10 -9.12 -2.63
N THR A 223 -6.87 -8.26 -3.61
CA THR A 223 -6.56 -8.71 -4.98
C THR A 223 -5.23 -9.44 -5.03
N ALA A 224 -4.25 -9.00 -4.27
CA ALA A 224 -2.98 -9.69 -4.10
C ALA A 224 -3.15 -10.98 -3.27
N SER A 225 -3.81 -10.91 -2.11
CA SER A 225 -3.96 -12.06 -1.22
C SER A 225 -4.78 -13.20 -1.85
N SER A 226 -5.85 -12.90 -2.60
CA SER A 226 -6.64 -13.91 -3.31
C SER A 226 -5.88 -14.58 -4.48
N ARG A 227 -4.74 -14.00 -4.90
CA ARG A 227 -3.80 -14.56 -5.89
C ARG A 227 -2.59 -15.27 -5.27
N GLY A 228 -2.64 -15.56 -3.97
CA GLY A 228 -1.57 -16.27 -3.26
C GLY A 228 -0.38 -15.40 -2.85
N LYS A 229 -0.47 -14.07 -2.99
CA LYS A 229 0.61 -13.14 -2.64
C LYS A 229 0.41 -12.64 -1.21
N ALA A 230 1.47 -12.63 -0.39
CA ALA A 230 1.39 -12.03 0.92
C ALA A 230 1.24 -10.50 0.79
N SER A 231 0.22 -9.96 1.45
CA SER A 231 -0.11 -8.53 1.39
C SER A 231 -0.65 -8.01 2.71
N ILE A 232 -0.46 -6.73 2.93
CA ILE A 232 -1.03 -5.96 4.04
C ILE A 232 -1.58 -4.64 3.52
N ALA A 233 -2.52 -4.05 4.25
CA ALA A 233 -2.82 -2.63 4.12
C ALA A 233 -2.42 -1.90 5.40
N ALA A 234 -2.04 -0.63 5.30
CA ALA A 234 -1.62 0.19 6.44
C ALA A 234 -2.17 1.60 6.31
N GLU A 235 -2.66 2.12 7.43
CA GLU A 235 -3.36 3.39 7.53
C GLU A 235 -2.62 4.32 8.49
N ALA A 236 -2.27 5.53 8.05
CA ALA A 236 -1.83 6.61 8.93
C ALA A 236 -2.13 7.97 8.29
N GLY A 237 -2.77 8.86 9.05
CA GLY A 237 -3.12 10.20 8.58
C GLY A 237 -4.30 10.80 9.32
N HIS A 238 -4.53 12.08 9.06
CA HIS A 238 -5.57 12.85 9.72
C HIS A 238 -6.04 14.01 8.84
N ALA A 239 -7.31 13.99 8.44
CA ALA A 239 -8.01 15.08 7.78
C ALA A 239 -7.24 15.68 6.56
N GLY A 240 -6.70 14.82 5.70
CA GLY A 240 -5.89 15.25 4.55
C GLY A 240 -4.61 15.99 4.93
N ARG A 241 -4.10 15.86 6.17
CA ARG A 241 -2.86 16.48 6.61
C ARG A 241 -1.66 15.64 6.21
N THR A 242 -0.49 16.28 6.22
CA THR A 242 0.81 15.67 5.91
C THR A 242 1.73 15.73 7.12
N ASP A 243 1.18 15.39 8.29
CA ASP A 243 1.93 15.40 9.54
C ASP A 243 3.15 14.47 9.41
N ALA A 244 4.32 15.00 9.76
CA ALA A 244 5.59 14.30 9.56
C ALA A 244 5.63 12.93 10.29
N GLU A 245 4.95 12.81 11.42
CA GLU A 245 4.85 11.58 12.20
C GLU A 245 4.12 10.48 11.42
N ASP A 246 2.96 10.79 10.82
CA ASP A 246 2.16 9.84 10.04
C ASP A 246 2.91 9.40 8.77
N VAL A 247 3.47 10.36 8.03
CA VAL A 247 4.27 10.06 6.82
C VAL A 247 5.49 9.19 7.15
N GLU A 248 6.26 9.54 8.20
CA GLU A 248 7.46 8.79 8.57
C GLU A 248 7.12 7.42 9.17
N ALA A 249 5.97 7.26 9.82
CA ALA A 249 5.50 5.94 10.28
C ALA A 249 5.29 4.98 9.10
N LEU A 250 4.67 5.44 8.02
CA LEU A 250 4.48 4.65 6.79
C LEU A 250 5.81 4.34 6.11
N VAL A 251 6.73 5.31 6.00
CA VAL A 251 8.07 5.10 5.41
C VAL A 251 8.86 4.08 6.22
N ARG A 252 8.94 4.23 7.55
CA ARG A 252 9.64 3.29 8.42
C ARG A 252 9.05 1.88 8.34
N GLY A 253 7.72 1.79 8.27
CA GLY A 253 7.01 0.53 8.10
C GLY A 253 7.43 -0.19 6.82
N CYS A 254 7.41 0.49 5.68
CA CYS A 254 7.86 -0.07 4.41
C CYS A 254 9.32 -0.53 4.46
N LEU A 255 10.23 0.29 4.98
CA LEU A 255 11.66 -0.07 5.11
C LEU A 255 11.86 -1.29 6.02
N SER A 256 11.08 -1.41 7.09
CA SER A 256 11.13 -2.56 8.01
C SER A 256 10.64 -3.84 7.33
N VAL A 257 9.54 -3.78 6.56
CA VAL A 257 9.07 -4.91 5.74
C VAL A 257 10.11 -5.29 4.68
N MET A 258 10.76 -4.33 4.02
CA MET A 258 11.83 -4.62 3.05
C MET A 258 13.00 -5.36 3.71
N ARG A 259 13.36 -5.04 4.97
CA ARG A 259 14.37 -5.80 5.74
C ARG A 259 13.88 -7.20 6.09
N LEU A 260 12.62 -7.37 6.47
CA LEU A 260 12.01 -8.68 6.71
C LEU A 260 12.13 -9.57 5.45
N LEU A 261 11.80 -9.01 4.28
CA LEU A 261 11.84 -9.70 2.99
C LEU A 261 13.27 -9.85 2.43
N LYS A 262 14.31 -9.44 3.17
CA LYS A 262 15.73 -9.48 2.76
C LYS A 262 16.03 -8.64 1.50
N MET A 263 15.21 -7.63 1.23
CA MET A 263 15.45 -6.67 0.15
C MET A 263 16.46 -5.60 0.53
N LEU A 264 16.58 -5.26 1.80
CA LEU A 264 17.55 -4.32 2.36
C LEU A 264 18.38 -4.97 3.47
N PRO A 265 19.61 -4.49 3.71
CA PRO A 265 20.42 -4.94 4.85
C PRO A 265 19.80 -4.50 6.18
N GLY A 266 20.16 -5.21 7.25
CA GLY A 266 19.69 -4.96 8.62
C GLY A 266 18.53 -5.83 9.05
N ALA A 267 18.08 -5.65 10.30
CA ALA A 267 16.96 -6.38 10.88
C ALA A 267 15.66 -5.56 10.76
N PRO A 268 14.50 -6.22 10.60
CA PRO A 268 13.21 -5.57 10.75
C PRO A 268 13.02 -5.10 12.21
N ASN A 269 12.09 -4.19 12.42
CA ASN A 269 11.72 -3.69 13.75
C ASN A 269 10.24 -4.02 14.05
N PRO A 270 9.91 -5.30 14.33
CA PRO A 270 8.54 -5.70 14.52
C PRO A 270 7.98 -5.18 15.85
N ILE A 271 6.66 -4.99 15.90
CA ILE A 271 5.94 -4.73 17.15
C ILE A 271 5.93 -6.02 17.99
N GLU A 272 6.44 -5.93 19.22
CA GLU A 272 6.48 -7.05 20.16
C GLU A 272 5.12 -7.34 20.82
N HIS A 273 4.36 -6.28 21.10
CA HIS A 273 3.07 -6.34 21.80
C HIS A 273 1.95 -5.67 21.00
N PRO A 274 1.52 -6.25 19.86
CA PRO A 274 0.45 -5.68 19.05
C PRO A 274 -0.90 -5.76 19.76
N VAL A 275 -1.72 -4.73 19.58
CA VAL A 275 -3.14 -4.75 19.93
C VAL A 275 -3.89 -5.33 18.74
N TRP A 276 -4.35 -6.56 18.87
CA TRP A 276 -5.14 -7.22 17.84
C TRP A 276 -6.59 -6.77 17.89
N ILE A 277 -7.13 -6.40 16.74
CA ILE A 277 -8.53 -6.03 16.55
C ILE A 277 -9.22 -7.18 15.82
N GLU A 278 -10.21 -7.80 16.46
CA GLU A 278 -10.95 -8.94 15.90
C GLU A 278 -12.16 -8.53 15.09
N ASN A 279 -12.67 -7.32 15.31
CA ASN A 279 -13.85 -6.80 14.64
C ASN A 279 -13.87 -5.28 14.65
N VAL A 280 -14.48 -4.67 13.64
CA VAL A 280 -14.71 -3.23 13.57
C VAL A 280 -16.21 -2.98 13.53
N ARG A 281 -16.69 -2.13 14.45
CA ARG A 281 -18.09 -1.73 14.56
C ARG A 281 -18.24 -0.28 14.15
N SER A 282 -18.92 -0.05 13.03
CA SER A 282 -19.18 1.28 12.51
C SER A 282 -20.43 1.91 13.15
N VAL A 283 -20.38 3.23 13.32
CA VAL A 283 -21.51 4.08 13.73
C VAL A 283 -21.80 5.02 12.59
N ALA A 284 -23.00 4.96 12.04
CA ALA A 284 -23.46 5.89 11.03
C ALA A 284 -24.41 6.93 11.62
N SER A 285 -24.45 8.13 11.05
CA SER A 285 -25.42 9.15 11.43
C SER A 285 -26.81 8.83 10.91
N GLU A 286 -27.82 8.93 11.78
CA GLU A 286 -29.22 8.81 11.39
C GLU A 286 -29.81 10.14 10.89
N GLN A 287 -29.08 11.25 11.05
CA GLN A 287 -29.51 12.61 10.73
C GLN A 287 -28.43 13.38 9.97
N SER A 288 -28.85 14.32 9.14
CA SER A 288 -27.95 15.32 8.56
C SER A 288 -27.90 16.56 9.43
N GLY A 289 -26.70 17.15 9.63
CA GLY A 289 -26.55 18.33 10.47
C GLY A 289 -25.09 18.66 10.76
N ILE A 290 -24.84 19.26 11.92
CA ILE A 290 -23.51 19.65 12.38
C ILE A 290 -23.04 18.64 13.43
N PHE A 291 -21.95 17.95 13.14
CA PHE A 291 -21.35 16.95 14.03
C PHE A 291 -20.37 17.57 15.02
N TYR A 292 -20.48 17.16 16.27
CA TYR A 292 -19.58 17.49 17.37
C TYR A 292 -19.03 16.21 18.00
N PRO A 293 -17.75 15.86 17.76
CA PRO A 293 -17.11 14.70 18.39
C PRO A 293 -16.91 14.95 19.88
N LEU A 294 -17.13 13.91 20.70
CA LEU A 294 -16.85 13.91 22.15
C LEU A 294 -15.67 13.00 22.50
N VAL A 295 -15.11 12.33 21.54
CA VAL A 295 -13.95 11.43 21.65
C VAL A 295 -12.94 11.73 20.54
N VAL A 296 -11.73 11.24 20.70
CA VAL A 296 -10.66 11.39 19.71
C VAL A 296 -10.18 10.02 19.20
N ARG A 297 -9.51 10.01 18.06
CA ARG A 297 -8.84 8.80 17.53
C ARG A 297 -7.92 8.19 18.59
N GLY A 298 -7.94 6.88 18.74
CA GLY A 298 -7.12 6.16 19.70
C GLY A 298 -7.66 6.12 21.13
N GLN A 299 -8.78 6.80 21.42
CA GLN A 299 -9.42 6.73 22.72
C GLN A 299 -10.17 5.41 22.90
N TYR A 300 -10.06 4.79 24.08
CA TYR A 300 -10.91 3.67 24.47
C TYR A 300 -12.28 4.15 24.92
N VAL A 301 -13.32 3.45 24.50
CA VAL A 301 -14.73 3.73 24.81
C VAL A 301 -15.42 2.47 25.30
N GLU A 302 -16.41 2.65 26.17
CA GLU A 302 -17.30 1.57 26.61
C GLU A 302 -18.56 1.52 25.74
N GLN A 303 -19.15 0.32 25.60
CA GLN A 303 -20.42 0.16 24.91
C GLN A 303 -21.49 1.09 25.51
N GLY A 304 -22.19 1.82 24.64
CA GLY A 304 -23.22 2.79 25.04
C GLY A 304 -22.70 4.18 25.41
N MET A 305 -21.36 4.36 25.56
CA MET A 305 -20.75 5.67 25.78
C MET A 305 -21.11 6.64 24.64
N LYS A 306 -21.49 7.86 24.95
CA LYS A 306 -21.75 8.92 23.98
C LYS A 306 -20.42 9.34 23.37
N ILE A 307 -20.28 9.22 22.04
CA ILE A 307 -19.06 9.53 21.28
C ILE A 307 -19.18 10.80 20.43
N GLY A 308 -20.40 11.32 20.28
CA GLY A 308 -20.64 12.56 19.55
C GLY A 308 -22.11 12.94 19.53
N THR A 309 -22.39 14.15 19.02
CA THR A 309 -23.76 14.64 18.78
C THR A 309 -23.87 15.26 17.42
N VAL A 310 -25.04 15.15 16.80
CA VAL A 310 -25.40 15.90 15.60
C VAL A 310 -26.51 16.89 15.99
N THR A 311 -26.31 18.16 15.64
CA THR A 311 -27.32 19.21 15.82
C THR A 311 -27.92 19.60 14.48
N ASP A 312 -29.11 20.20 14.51
CA ASP A 312 -29.62 20.98 13.42
C ASP A 312 -28.78 22.28 13.22
N PHE A 313 -29.09 23.07 12.21
CA PHE A 313 -28.39 24.33 11.94
C PHE A 313 -28.69 25.46 12.94
N PHE A 314 -29.56 25.21 13.92
CA PHE A 314 -29.93 26.14 15.02
C PHE A 314 -29.33 25.69 16.35
N GLY A 315 -28.53 24.62 16.39
CA GLY A 315 -27.85 24.11 17.60
C GLY A 315 -28.65 23.12 18.43
N LYS A 316 -29.87 22.76 18.02
CA LYS A 316 -30.65 21.73 18.71
C LYS A 316 -30.10 20.35 18.39
N THR A 317 -29.78 19.56 19.44
CA THR A 317 -29.36 18.16 19.27
C THR A 317 -30.51 17.35 18.66
N ILE A 318 -30.22 16.68 17.54
CA ILE A 318 -31.15 15.82 16.79
C ILE A 318 -30.72 14.36 16.73
N PHE A 319 -29.43 14.06 17.06
CA PHE A 319 -28.91 12.70 17.15
C PHE A 319 -27.75 12.61 18.15
N GLU A 320 -27.71 11.54 18.93
CA GLU A 320 -26.61 11.19 19.82
C GLU A 320 -25.95 9.92 19.35
N ALA A 321 -24.70 10.01 18.86
CA ALA A 321 -23.90 8.86 18.49
C ALA A 321 -23.36 8.16 19.74
N ARG A 322 -23.55 6.84 19.83
CA ARG A 322 -23.09 6.01 20.94
C ARG A 322 -22.23 4.86 20.43
N ALA A 323 -21.21 4.49 21.20
CA ALA A 323 -20.33 3.37 20.88
C ALA A 323 -21.12 2.04 20.87
N PRO A 324 -21.10 1.27 19.76
CA PRO A 324 -21.87 0.04 19.63
C PRO A 324 -21.22 -1.14 20.36
N ALA A 325 -19.95 -1.00 20.74
CA ALA A 325 -19.15 -1.96 21.49
C ALA A 325 -18.08 -1.24 22.30
N SER A 326 -17.56 -1.90 23.35
CA SER A 326 -16.34 -1.46 24.01
C SER A 326 -15.13 -1.72 23.11
N GLY A 327 -14.21 -0.75 23.03
CA GLY A 327 -13.03 -0.87 22.16
C GLY A 327 -12.33 0.46 21.94
N ILE A 328 -11.49 0.52 20.92
CA ILE A 328 -10.71 1.70 20.56
C ILE A 328 -11.32 2.44 19.37
N VAL A 329 -11.33 3.76 19.41
CA VAL A 329 -11.74 4.61 18.28
C VAL A 329 -10.64 4.56 17.23
N LEU A 330 -10.82 3.72 16.21
CA LEU A 330 -9.91 3.62 15.06
C LEU A 330 -10.09 4.80 14.10
N TYR A 331 -11.33 5.20 13.90
CA TYR A 331 -11.73 6.32 13.06
C TYR A 331 -12.78 7.15 13.77
N ILE A 332 -12.71 8.47 13.60
CA ILE A 332 -13.75 9.43 13.93
C ILE A 332 -13.83 10.51 12.84
N CYS A 333 -15.05 10.91 12.45
CA CYS A 333 -15.23 12.00 11.50
C CYS A 333 -14.52 13.28 12.00
N ALA A 334 -13.67 13.87 11.15
CA ALA A 334 -12.82 15.01 11.50
C ALA A 334 -13.47 16.38 11.22
N VAL A 335 -14.60 16.39 10.49
CA VAL A 335 -15.27 17.62 10.04
C VAL A 335 -16.68 17.74 10.60
N PRO A 336 -17.19 18.96 10.77
CA PRO A 336 -18.54 19.16 11.30
C PRO A 336 -19.67 18.82 10.31
N SER A 337 -19.38 18.73 9.02
CA SER A 337 -20.38 18.38 8.00
C SER A 337 -20.79 16.92 8.14
N MET A 338 -22.07 16.66 8.38
CA MET A 338 -22.60 15.31 8.54
C MET A 338 -23.88 15.14 7.72
N LYS A 339 -23.88 14.08 6.90
CA LYS A 339 -25.06 13.67 6.15
C LYS A 339 -25.61 12.37 6.77
N LYS A 340 -26.92 12.20 6.70
CA LYS A 340 -27.53 10.90 7.08
C LYS A 340 -26.91 9.76 6.29
N GLY A 341 -26.42 8.76 6.99
CA GLY A 341 -25.74 7.60 6.46
C GLY A 341 -24.20 7.69 6.47
N ASP A 342 -23.62 8.89 6.67
CA ASP A 342 -22.18 9.03 6.80
C ASP A 342 -21.67 8.33 8.06
N THR A 343 -20.47 7.75 7.96
CA THR A 343 -19.81 7.12 9.11
C THR A 343 -19.33 8.18 10.10
N ILE A 344 -19.77 8.09 11.34
CA ILE A 344 -19.30 8.92 12.44
C ILE A 344 -18.01 8.38 13.03
N ALA A 345 -17.97 7.07 13.32
CA ALA A 345 -16.82 6.42 13.94
C ALA A 345 -16.74 4.93 13.60
N ASN A 346 -15.52 4.39 13.66
CA ASN A 346 -15.24 2.96 13.66
C ASN A 346 -14.59 2.57 14.98
N ILE A 347 -15.24 1.66 15.72
CA ILE A 347 -14.76 1.15 17.00
C ILE A 347 -14.13 -0.23 16.78
N GLY A 348 -12.84 -0.34 17.04
CA GLY A 348 -12.11 -1.60 16.99
C GLY A 348 -12.31 -2.39 18.28
N VAL A 349 -12.88 -3.58 18.18
CA VAL A 349 -13.03 -4.52 19.30
C VAL A 349 -11.71 -5.25 19.49
N VAL A 350 -11.11 -5.06 20.66
CA VAL A 350 -9.81 -5.69 20.98
C VAL A 350 -9.98 -7.20 21.19
N ALA A 351 -9.19 -7.98 20.50
CA ALA A 351 -9.18 -9.44 20.63
C ALA A 351 -8.66 -9.86 22.02
N ARG A 352 -9.26 -10.90 22.57
CA ARG A 352 -8.85 -11.46 23.89
C ARG A 352 -7.55 -12.24 23.81
N ALA A 353 -7.15 -12.72 22.65
CA ALA A 353 -5.93 -13.47 22.39
C ALA A 353 -5.39 -13.11 21.00
N SER A 354 -4.11 -13.40 20.75
CA SER A 354 -3.52 -13.27 19.41
C SER A 354 -4.24 -14.22 18.43
N PRO A 355 -4.69 -13.72 17.27
CA PRO A 355 -5.40 -14.52 16.27
C PRO A 355 -4.52 -15.53 15.53
#